data_bf96271caf22cccaebe547718bced1a8
#
_entry.id   bf96271caf22cccaebe547718bced1a8
#
_cell.length_a   1.000
_cell.length_b   1.000
_cell.length_c   1.000
_cell.angle_alpha   90.00
_cell.angle_beta   90.00
_cell.angle_gamma   90.00
#
_symmetry.space_group_name_H-M   'P 1'
#
loop_
_entity.id
_entity.type
_entity.pdbx_description
1 polymer ?
#
loop_
_entity_poly.entity_id
_entity_poly.type
_entity_poly.pdbx_seq_one_letter_code
_entity_poly.pdbx_strand_id
1 'polypeptide(L)'
;VSFPAGVLTAVTGVAGSGKSTLVSRVFTAAYPDAVVIDQSAITASSRSTPASYIGALDAIRKVFARENGVDAGLFSFNSAGACAGCSGRGEISTDLAFMDPVTTTCPECEGRRFHDDVLKHRVGGRSIVDVLNMTAARAAALFDDPVLLRKLRTLDAVGLTYLTLGQPLSSLSGGERQRIKLATQLHRTSSVYVLDEPTTGLHLADTGTLVELLDRLVDAGNTVICVEHNLEVVKRADWVIDLGPDGGKGGGELVFAGTPAELLAHPTSVTGRYLRRDPGVESPNPESREPLEQRPEKAPKHP
;
A
#
# COMPACT_ATOMS: atom_id res chain seq x y z
N VAL A 1 6.57 18.76 19.03
CA VAL A 1 6.66 18.67 17.56
C VAL A 1 5.28 18.93 16.98
N SER A 2 5.18 19.81 15.99
CA SER A 2 3.94 20.12 15.30
C SER A 2 3.94 19.50 13.91
N PHE A 3 2.80 18.94 13.49
CA PHE A 3 2.58 18.40 12.15
C PHE A 3 1.60 19.29 11.42
N PRO A 4 2.01 19.96 10.32
CA PRO A 4 1.08 20.78 9.53
C PRO A 4 -0.02 19.91 8.89
N ALA A 5 -1.24 20.41 8.86
CA ALA A 5 -2.37 19.73 8.24
C ALA A 5 -2.42 19.96 6.72
N GLY A 6 -2.95 18.99 5.97
CA GLY A 6 -3.18 19.10 4.53
C GLY A 6 -1.90 19.10 3.67
N VAL A 7 -0.81 18.57 4.19
CA VAL A 7 0.50 18.53 3.51
C VAL A 7 1.17 17.17 3.66
N LEU A 8 2.22 16.93 2.86
CA LEU A 8 3.13 15.81 3.01
C LEU A 8 4.24 16.17 3.99
N THR A 9 4.27 15.53 5.16
CA THR A 9 5.33 15.64 6.15
C THR A 9 6.24 14.42 6.12
N ALA A 10 7.53 14.60 5.85
CA ALA A 10 8.54 13.56 6.00
C ALA A 10 9.16 13.61 7.41
N VAL A 11 9.13 12.50 8.13
CA VAL A 11 9.82 12.32 9.41
C VAL A 11 11.09 11.53 9.16
N THR A 12 12.24 12.15 9.30
CA THR A 12 13.54 11.61 8.97
C THR A 12 14.50 11.63 10.17
N GLY A 13 15.71 11.13 9.98
CA GLY A 13 16.74 11.04 11.01
C GLY A 13 17.44 9.70 11.04
N VAL A 14 18.49 9.60 11.83
CA VAL A 14 19.32 8.38 11.94
C VAL A 14 18.51 7.18 12.46
N ALA A 15 19.01 5.96 12.21
CA ALA A 15 18.39 4.75 12.75
C ALA A 15 18.34 4.80 14.28
N GLY A 16 17.20 4.45 14.87
CA GLY A 16 17.02 4.48 16.33
C GLY A 16 16.79 5.87 16.93
N SER A 17 16.64 6.93 16.13
CA SER A 17 16.37 8.30 16.64
C SER A 17 14.95 8.52 17.15
N GLY A 18 14.09 7.50 17.19
CA GLY A 18 12.74 7.60 17.75
C GLY A 18 11.63 7.93 16.76
N LYS A 19 11.89 7.97 15.44
CA LYS A 19 10.88 8.26 14.39
C LYS A 19 9.59 7.47 14.53
N SER A 20 9.69 6.13 14.49
CA SER A 20 8.53 5.25 14.62
C SER A 20 7.86 5.38 15.98
N THR A 21 8.60 5.67 17.05
CA THR A 21 8.01 5.95 18.37
C THR A 21 7.19 7.24 18.34
N LEU A 22 7.73 8.32 17.77
CA LEU A 22 7.02 9.59 17.65
C LEU A 22 5.74 9.43 16.84
N VAL A 23 5.84 8.78 15.68
CA VAL A 23 4.72 8.74 14.71
C VAL A 23 3.75 7.62 15.06
N SER A 24 4.22 6.37 15.25
CA SER A 24 3.35 5.21 15.42
C SER A 24 2.82 5.01 16.85
N ARG A 25 3.36 5.72 17.85
CA ARG A 25 2.88 5.65 19.24
C ARG A 25 2.34 6.96 19.74
N VAL A 26 3.15 8.04 19.71
CA VAL A 26 2.76 9.32 20.31
C VAL A 26 1.71 10.02 19.45
N PHE A 27 1.97 10.15 18.15
CA PHE A 27 1.04 10.82 17.24
C PHE A 27 -0.27 10.05 17.11
N THR A 28 -0.24 8.74 16.89
CA THR A 28 -1.47 7.93 16.74
C THR A 28 -2.29 7.83 18.02
N ALA A 29 -1.67 7.96 19.19
CA ALA A 29 -2.40 8.06 20.45
C ALA A 29 -3.19 9.38 20.57
N ALA A 30 -2.66 10.46 19.98
CA ALA A 30 -3.34 11.76 19.92
C ALA A 30 -4.37 11.84 18.79
N TYR A 31 -4.19 11.06 17.72
CA TYR A 31 -5.05 11.02 16.53
C TYR A 31 -5.47 9.56 16.23
N PRO A 32 -6.39 8.97 17.02
CA PRO A 32 -6.77 7.56 16.91
C PRO A 32 -7.46 7.20 15.59
N ASP A 33 -8.04 8.18 14.89
CA ASP A 33 -8.67 7.99 13.59
C ASP A 33 -7.69 8.02 12.41
N ALA A 34 -6.39 8.22 12.67
CA ALA A 34 -5.36 8.19 11.64
C ALA A 34 -5.28 6.81 10.98
N VAL A 35 -5.16 6.81 9.65
CA VAL A 35 -4.99 5.60 8.85
C VAL A 35 -3.50 5.20 8.88
N VAL A 36 -3.17 4.20 9.68
CA VAL A 36 -1.79 3.71 9.81
C VAL A 36 -1.52 2.63 8.77
N ILE A 37 -0.51 2.85 7.95
CA ILE A 37 -0.04 1.93 6.92
C ILE A 37 1.41 1.53 7.24
N ASP A 38 1.56 0.37 7.82
CA ASP A 38 2.84 -0.20 8.23
C ASP A 38 3.16 -1.49 7.46
N GLN A 39 4.35 -2.04 7.68
CA GLN A 39 4.82 -3.29 7.08
C GLN A 39 4.35 -4.54 7.82
N SER A 40 3.52 -4.41 8.86
CA SER A 40 3.02 -5.56 9.62
C SER A 40 2.33 -6.58 8.71
N ALA A 41 2.26 -7.82 9.16
CA ALA A 41 1.56 -8.86 8.44
C ALA A 41 0.09 -8.47 8.20
N ILE A 42 -0.39 -8.69 6.99
CA ILE A 42 -1.82 -8.59 6.71
C ILE A 42 -2.50 -9.77 7.43
N THR A 43 -3.46 -9.46 8.28
CA THR A 43 -4.32 -10.50 8.85
C THR A 43 -5.18 -11.09 7.72
N ALA A 44 -4.70 -12.15 7.12
CA ALA A 44 -5.32 -12.76 5.96
C ALA A 44 -5.29 -14.29 6.10
N SER A 45 -6.29 -14.96 5.56
CA SER A 45 -6.30 -16.42 5.47
C SER A 45 -5.31 -16.88 4.39
N SER A 46 -4.93 -18.17 4.41
CA SER A 46 -4.12 -18.80 3.35
C SER A 46 -4.79 -18.74 1.95
N ARG A 47 -6.07 -18.37 1.88
CA ARG A 47 -6.83 -18.20 0.64
C ARG A 47 -6.90 -16.76 0.15
N SER A 48 -6.41 -15.81 0.95
CA SER A 48 -6.48 -14.38 0.61
C SER A 48 -5.57 -14.04 -0.55
N THR A 49 -6.08 -13.23 -1.47
CA THR A 49 -5.41 -12.79 -2.70
C THR A 49 -5.54 -11.27 -2.85
N PRO A 50 -4.74 -10.61 -3.72
CA PRO A 50 -4.92 -9.20 -4.04
C PRO A 50 -6.38 -8.86 -4.41
N ALA A 51 -7.01 -9.65 -5.29
CA ALA A 51 -8.41 -9.44 -5.67
C ALA A 51 -9.38 -9.51 -4.48
N SER A 52 -9.19 -10.46 -3.55
CA SER A 52 -10.04 -10.57 -2.37
C SER A 52 -9.83 -9.42 -1.40
N TYR A 53 -8.58 -8.99 -1.22
CA TYR A 53 -8.22 -7.95 -0.27
C TYR A 53 -8.74 -6.56 -0.65
N ILE A 54 -8.63 -6.19 -1.93
CA ILE A 54 -9.22 -4.94 -2.44
C ILE A 54 -10.74 -5.04 -2.69
N GLY A 55 -11.34 -6.21 -2.41
CA GLY A 55 -12.76 -6.46 -2.62
C GLY A 55 -13.19 -6.59 -4.08
N ALA A 56 -12.25 -6.77 -5.02
CA ALA A 56 -12.56 -7.00 -6.44
C ALA A 56 -13.11 -8.40 -6.70
N LEU A 57 -12.68 -9.41 -5.92
CA LEU A 57 -13.10 -10.79 -6.12
C LEU A 57 -14.62 -10.96 -6.05
N ASP A 58 -15.29 -10.28 -5.12
CA ASP A 58 -16.75 -10.35 -4.99
C ASP A 58 -17.48 -9.76 -6.20
N ALA A 59 -16.94 -8.67 -6.77
CA ALA A 59 -17.49 -8.10 -8.00
C ALA A 59 -17.25 -9.03 -9.20
N ILE A 60 -16.06 -9.62 -9.33
CA ILE A 60 -15.75 -10.63 -10.36
C ILE A 60 -16.73 -11.82 -10.28
N ARG A 61 -16.91 -12.37 -9.08
CA ARG A 61 -17.84 -13.49 -8.84
C ARG A 61 -19.28 -13.17 -9.26
N LYS A 62 -19.75 -11.96 -8.97
CA LYS A 62 -21.09 -11.50 -9.38
C LYS A 62 -21.24 -11.39 -10.90
N VAL A 63 -20.18 -10.92 -11.59
CA VAL A 63 -20.19 -10.87 -13.06
C VAL A 63 -20.24 -12.28 -13.63
N PHE A 64 -19.39 -13.20 -13.15
CA PHE A 64 -19.40 -14.61 -13.59
C PHE A 64 -20.76 -15.27 -13.35
N ALA A 65 -21.37 -15.05 -12.19
CA ALA A 65 -22.68 -15.58 -11.85
C ALA A 65 -23.77 -15.09 -12.82
N ARG A 66 -23.81 -13.79 -13.07
CA ARG A 66 -24.79 -13.17 -13.97
C ARG A 66 -24.65 -13.66 -15.40
N GLU A 67 -23.44 -13.68 -15.95
CA GLU A 67 -23.17 -14.08 -17.34
C GLU A 67 -23.45 -15.58 -17.60
N ASN A 68 -23.36 -16.41 -16.57
CA ASN A 68 -23.55 -17.86 -16.70
C ASN A 68 -24.85 -18.38 -16.06
N GLY A 69 -25.67 -17.53 -15.45
CA GLY A 69 -26.95 -17.94 -14.85
C GLY A 69 -26.78 -18.87 -13.64
N VAL A 70 -25.70 -18.74 -12.86
CA VAL A 70 -25.38 -19.60 -11.72
C VAL A 70 -25.17 -18.78 -10.43
N ASP A 71 -25.12 -19.45 -9.28
CA ASP A 71 -24.85 -18.78 -8.01
C ASP A 71 -23.42 -18.27 -7.89
N ALA A 72 -23.24 -17.06 -7.36
CA ALA A 72 -21.92 -16.43 -7.18
C ALA A 72 -21.05 -17.19 -6.15
N GLY A 73 -21.64 -17.96 -5.27
CA GLY A 73 -20.94 -18.84 -4.35
C GLY A 73 -20.08 -19.86 -5.08
N LEU A 74 -20.48 -20.32 -6.26
CA LEU A 74 -19.72 -21.28 -7.07
C LEU A 74 -18.28 -20.80 -7.36
N PHE A 75 -18.05 -19.50 -7.43
CA PHE A 75 -16.77 -18.87 -7.71
C PHE A 75 -16.01 -18.42 -6.44
N SER A 76 -16.33 -18.99 -5.27
CA SER A 76 -15.64 -18.70 -4.02
C SER A 76 -14.67 -19.82 -3.65
N PHE A 77 -13.51 -19.44 -3.12
CA PHE A 77 -12.54 -20.41 -2.55
C PHE A 77 -13.05 -21.14 -1.29
N ASN A 78 -14.20 -20.73 -0.75
CA ASN A 78 -14.79 -21.25 0.49
C ASN A 78 -16.15 -21.93 0.28
N SER A 79 -16.49 -22.29 -0.93
CA SER A 79 -17.81 -22.82 -1.27
C SER A 79 -17.74 -24.17 -2.00
N ALA A 80 -18.88 -24.63 -2.45
CA ALA A 80 -19.03 -25.89 -3.20
C ALA A 80 -18.19 -25.94 -4.50
N GLY A 81 -17.82 -24.82 -5.09
CA GLY A 81 -16.95 -24.78 -6.26
C GLY A 81 -15.46 -24.90 -5.96
N ALA A 82 -15.06 -24.83 -4.69
CA ALA A 82 -13.69 -24.98 -4.26
C ALA A 82 -13.21 -26.43 -4.41
N CYS A 83 -11.97 -26.63 -4.84
CA CYS A 83 -11.35 -27.96 -4.87
C CYS A 83 -11.41 -28.64 -3.49
N ALA A 84 -11.93 -29.83 -3.41
CA ALA A 84 -12.08 -30.59 -2.17
C ALA A 84 -10.71 -30.99 -1.59
N GLY A 85 -9.77 -31.41 -2.43
CA GLY A 85 -8.45 -31.87 -2.01
C GLY A 85 -7.62 -30.85 -1.27
N CYS A 86 -7.70 -29.57 -1.66
CA CYS A 86 -6.98 -28.49 -0.97
C CYS A 86 -7.91 -27.47 -0.27
N SER A 87 -9.21 -27.72 -0.26
CA SER A 87 -10.21 -26.78 0.28
C SER A 87 -10.05 -25.36 -0.28
N GLY A 88 -9.81 -25.22 -1.58
CA GLY A 88 -9.65 -23.96 -2.29
C GLY A 88 -8.34 -23.20 -2.04
N ARG A 89 -7.32 -23.83 -1.44
CA ARG A 89 -6.00 -23.21 -1.21
C ARG A 89 -5.11 -23.26 -2.45
N GLY A 90 -5.28 -24.27 -3.32
CA GLY A 90 -4.41 -24.54 -4.46
C GLY A 90 -3.15 -25.31 -4.08
N GLU A 91 -2.88 -25.48 -2.80
CA GLU A 91 -1.70 -26.10 -2.24
C GLU A 91 -2.08 -26.95 -1.02
N ILE A 92 -1.23 -27.95 -0.72
CA ILE A 92 -1.35 -28.83 0.44
C ILE A 92 -0.11 -28.61 1.29
N SER A 93 -0.30 -28.29 2.57
CA SER A 93 0.78 -28.21 3.55
C SER A 93 0.86 -29.52 4.31
N THR A 94 2.03 -30.16 4.27
CA THR A 94 2.32 -31.37 5.06
C THR A 94 3.20 -30.97 6.21
N ASP A 95 2.71 -31.17 7.42
CA ASP A 95 3.45 -30.92 8.65
C ASP A 95 4.44 -32.07 8.89
N LEU A 96 5.71 -31.74 8.96
CA LEU A 96 6.79 -32.68 9.24
C LEU A 96 7.26 -32.44 10.67
N ALA A 97 7.00 -33.37 11.57
CA ALA A 97 7.10 -33.30 13.03
C ALA A 97 8.35 -32.59 13.63
N PHE A 98 9.42 -32.38 12.87
CA PHE A 98 10.68 -31.74 13.30
C PHE A 98 11.27 -30.79 12.25
N MET A 99 10.51 -30.45 11.19
CA MET A 99 10.96 -29.58 10.10
C MET A 99 9.86 -28.58 9.78
N ASP A 100 10.20 -27.49 9.11
CA ASP A 100 9.20 -26.54 8.59
C ASP A 100 8.20 -27.27 7.67
N PRO A 101 6.90 -26.90 7.71
CA PRO A 101 5.88 -27.50 6.86
C PRO A 101 6.26 -27.40 5.39
N VAL A 102 6.21 -28.51 4.66
CA VAL A 102 6.42 -28.51 3.22
C VAL A 102 5.11 -28.27 2.50
N THR A 103 5.10 -27.22 1.68
CA THR A 103 3.93 -26.87 0.86
C THR A 103 4.15 -27.36 -0.57
N THR A 104 3.18 -28.12 -1.09
CA THR A 104 3.18 -28.64 -2.46
C THR A 104 1.93 -28.21 -3.20
N THR A 105 2.02 -28.05 -4.52
CA THR A 105 0.84 -27.78 -5.35
C THR A 105 -0.16 -28.92 -5.21
N CYS A 106 -1.43 -28.60 -5.05
CA CYS A 106 -2.49 -29.61 -4.96
C CYS A 106 -2.55 -30.45 -6.24
N PRO A 107 -2.39 -31.78 -6.16
CA PRO A 107 -2.40 -32.63 -7.35
C PRO A 107 -3.77 -32.73 -8.01
N GLU A 108 -4.86 -32.51 -7.27
CA GLU A 108 -6.23 -32.60 -7.79
C GLU A 108 -6.59 -31.41 -8.68
N CYS A 109 -6.30 -30.20 -8.23
CA CYS A 109 -6.63 -28.98 -8.98
C CYS A 109 -5.42 -28.31 -9.63
N GLU A 110 -4.22 -28.84 -9.47
CA GLU A 110 -2.98 -28.29 -10.05
C GLU A 110 -2.80 -26.79 -9.75
N GLY A 111 -3.14 -26.36 -8.53
CA GLY A 111 -3.08 -24.96 -8.10
C GLY A 111 -4.28 -24.09 -8.50
N ARG A 112 -5.23 -24.60 -9.29
CA ARG A 112 -6.39 -23.85 -9.81
C ARG A 112 -7.42 -23.49 -8.76
N ARG A 113 -7.41 -24.12 -7.59
CA ARG A 113 -8.27 -23.87 -6.42
C ARG A 113 -9.76 -24.25 -6.58
N PHE A 114 -10.23 -24.54 -7.77
CA PHE A 114 -11.62 -24.84 -8.10
C PHE A 114 -11.75 -26.23 -8.72
N HIS A 115 -12.95 -26.79 -8.67
CA HIS A 115 -13.34 -27.96 -9.45
C HIS A 115 -13.37 -27.64 -10.95
N ASP A 116 -13.14 -28.62 -11.79
CA ASP A 116 -13.13 -28.45 -13.26
C ASP A 116 -14.48 -27.97 -13.80
N ASP A 117 -15.59 -28.32 -13.16
CA ASP A 117 -16.93 -27.85 -13.56
C ASP A 117 -17.06 -26.32 -13.44
N VAL A 118 -16.42 -25.70 -12.44
CA VAL A 118 -16.40 -24.24 -12.29
C VAL A 118 -15.69 -23.56 -13.45
N LEU A 119 -14.67 -24.22 -14.00
CA LEU A 119 -13.84 -23.68 -15.08
C LEU A 119 -14.55 -23.70 -16.45
N LYS A 120 -15.71 -24.37 -16.55
CA LYS A 120 -16.55 -24.35 -17.75
C LYS A 120 -17.29 -23.01 -17.90
N HIS A 121 -17.54 -22.31 -16.80
CA HIS A 121 -18.18 -20.99 -16.77
C HIS A 121 -17.18 -19.91 -17.21
N ARG A 122 -17.54 -19.11 -18.19
CA ARG A 122 -16.65 -18.15 -18.81
C ARG A 122 -17.27 -16.75 -18.92
N VAL A 123 -16.42 -15.73 -18.87
CA VAL A 123 -16.71 -14.34 -19.17
C VAL A 123 -15.67 -13.86 -20.17
N GLY A 124 -16.08 -13.32 -21.31
CA GLY A 124 -15.16 -12.95 -22.39
C GLY A 124 -14.26 -14.12 -22.86
N GLY A 125 -14.77 -15.37 -22.83
CA GLY A 125 -14.01 -16.57 -23.17
C GLY A 125 -13.01 -17.04 -22.10
N ARG A 126 -12.93 -16.41 -20.94
CA ARG A 126 -12.00 -16.68 -19.85
C ARG A 126 -12.70 -17.32 -18.65
N SER A 127 -12.10 -18.35 -18.06
CA SER A 127 -12.54 -18.90 -16.77
C SER A 127 -12.15 -17.96 -15.62
N ILE A 128 -12.72 -18.18 -14.44
CA ILE A 128 -12.33 -17.40 -13.25
C ILE A 128 -10.85 -17.55 -12.92
N VAL A 129 -10.25 -18.71 -13.14
CA VAL A 129 -8.81 -18.96 -12.93
C VAL A 129 -7.98 -18.15 -13.92
N ASP A 130 -8.40 -18.09 -15.19
CA ASP A 130 -7.71 -17.27 -16.19
C ASP A 130 -7.69 -15.80 -15.74
N VAL A 131 -8.82 -15.28 -15.23
CA VAL A 131 -8.93 -13.90 -14.73
C VAL A 131 -8.07 -13.69 -13.48
N LEU A 132 -8.04 -14.64 -12.56
CA LEU A 132 -7.22 -14.54 -11.34
C LEU A 132 -5.72 -14.60 -11.65
N ASN A 133 -5.32 -15.24 -12.74
CA ASN A 133 -3.93 -15.25 -13.20
C ASN A 133 -3.54 -13.99 -14.00
N MET A 134 -4.46 -13.05 -14.22
CA MET A 134 -4.16 -11.78 -14.87
C MET A 134 -3.73 -10.73 -13.84
N THR A 135 -2.97 -9.74 -14.33
CA THR A 135 -2.78 -8.48 -13.62
C THR A 135 -4.07 -7.65 -13.62
N ALA A 136 -4.17 -6.66 -12.71
CA ALA A 136 -5.35 -5.80 -12.62
C ALA A 136 -5.68 -5.10 -13.94
N ALA A 137 -4.67 -4.57 -14.65
CA ALA A 137 -4.84 -3.89 -15.93
C ALA A 137 -5.40 -4.81 -17.02
N ARG A 138 -4.88 -6.05 -17.11
CA ARG A 138 -5.39 -7.05 -18.08
C ARG A 138 -6.81 -7.49 -17.75
N ALA A 139 -7.11 -7.70 -16.48
CA ALA A 139 -8.46 -8.06 -16.06
C ALA A 139 -9.46 -6.91 -16.31
N ALA A 140 -9.06 -5.66 -16.11
CA ALA A 140 -9.91 -4.50 -16.35
C ALA A 140 -10.40 -4.40 -17.81
N ALA A 141 -9.65 -4.93 -18.78
CA ALA A 141 -10.04 -4.95 -20.18
C ALA A 141 -11.19 -5.95 -20.51
N LEU A 142 -11.53 -6.84 -19.57
CA LEU A 142 -12.59 -7.85 -19.74
C LEU A 142 -13.94 -7.42 -19.14
N PHE A 143 -13.99 -6.34 -18.38
CA PHE A 143 -15.15 -5.98 -17.59
C PHE A 143 -15.60 -4.54 -17.85
N ASP A 144 -16.92 -4.33 -17.89
CA ASP A 144 -17.56 -3.01 -18.02
C ASP A 144 -18.18 -2.52 -16.69
N ASP A 145 -17.98 -3.25 -15.58
CA ASP A 145 -18.53 -2.90 -14.27
C ASP A 145 -17.72 -1.76 -13.64
N PRO A 146 -18.30 -0.56 -13.44
CA PRO A 146 -17.57 0.61 -12.94
C PRO A 146 -17.01 0.41 -11.50
N VAL A 147 -17.71 -0.40 -10.68
CA VAL A 147 -17.30 -0.68 -9.29
C VAL A 147 -16.07 -1.57 -9.31
N LEU A 148 -16.08 -2.62 -10.13
CA LEU A 148 -14.95 -3.51 -10.31
C LEU A 148 -13.74 -2.77 -10.88
N LEU A 149 -13.94 -1.99 -11.95
CA LEU A 149 -12.88 -1.21 -12.59
C LEU A 149 -12.21 -0.24 -11.61
N ARG A 150 -12.99 0.43 -10.75
CA ARG A 150 -12.44 1.31 -9.72
C ARG A 150 -11.54 0.55 -8.75
N LYS A 151 -11.96 -0.64 -8.29
CA LYS A 151 -11.16 -1.49 -7.40
C LYS A 151 -9.88 -1.99 -8.05
N LEU A 152 -9.93 -2.42 -9.31
CA LEU A 152 -8.74 -2.86 -10.04
C LEU A 152 -7.71 -1.72 -10.21
N ARG A 153 -8.17 -0.50 -10.51
CA ARG A 153 -7.30 0.68 -10.62
C ARG A 153 -6.59 1.04 -9.34
N THR A 154 -7.07 0.63 -8.15
CA THR A 154 -6.34 0.91 -6.90
C THR A 154 -5.01 0.19 -6.82
N LEU A 155 -4.86 -1.00 -7.44
CA LEU A 155 -3.58 -1.70 -7.51
C LEU A 155 -2.57 -0.96 -8.40
N ASP A 156 -3.05 -0.42 -9.54
CA ASP A 156 -2.19 0.39 -10.42
C ASP A 156 -1.77 1.68 -9.72
N ALA A 157 -2.69 2.31 -8.99
CA ALA A 157 -2.43 3.55 -8.27
C ALA A 157 -1.34 3.43 -7.20
N VAL A 158 -1.15 2.23 -6.64
CA VAL A 158 -0.10 1.96 -5.62
C VAL A 158 1.15 1.30 -6.21
N GLY A 159 1.30 1.25 -7.55
CA GLY A 159 2.46 0.66 -8.22
C GLY A 159 2.52 -0.87 -8.15
N LEU A 160 1.38 -1.55 -7.98
CA LEU A 160 1.31 -3.01 -7.94
C LEU A 160 0.76 -3.60 -9.25
N THR A 161 1.15 -3.03 -10.38
CA THR A 161 0.66 -3.37 -11.72
C THR A 161 1.03 -4.80 -12.16
N TYR A 162 2.12 -5.32 -11.64
CA TYR A 162 2.67 -6.64 -11.97
C TYR A 162 2.04 -7.80 -11.20
N LEU A 163 1.36 -7.51 -10.07
CA LEU A 163 0.75 -8.55 -9.26
C LEU A 163 -0.42 -9.20 -10.00
N THR A 164 -0.51 -10.53 -9.90
CA THR A 164 -1.70 -11.25 -10.36
C THR A 164 -2.80 -11.18 -9.32
N LEU A 165 -4.04 -11.13 -9.77
CA LEU A 165 -5.22 -11.00 -8.91
C LEU A 165 -5.38 -12.16 -7.92
N GLY A 166 -4.90 -13.35 -8.30
CA GLY A 166 -5.08 -14.60 -7.57
C GLY A 166 -3.88 -15.09 -6.78
N GLN A 167 -2.71 -14.41 -6.84
CA GLN A 167 -1.56 -14.88 -6.07
C GLN A 167 -1.82 -14.82 -4.56
N PRO A 168 -1.21 -15.70 -3.75
CA PRO A 168 -1.37 -15.67 -2.30
C PRO A 168 -0.81 -14.38 -1.69
N LEU A 169 -1.52 -13.75 -0.76
CA LEU A 169 -0.99 -12.58 -0.02
C LEU A 169 0.24 -12.92 0.83
N SER A 170 0.41 -14.18 1.22
CA SER A 170 1.59 -14.67 1.92
C SER A 170 2.88 -14.57 1.10
N SER A 171 2.78 -14.57 -0.23
CA SER A 171 3.93 -14.42 -1.12
C SER A 171 4.42 -12.98 -1.28
N LEU A 172 3.67 -12.00 -0.78
CA LEU A 172 3.99 -10.58 -0.91
C LEU A 172 5.14 -10.18 0.03
N SER A 173 6.04 -9.35 -0.46
CA SER A 173 7.05 -8.65 0.36
C SER A 173 6.41 -7.69 1.36
N GLY A 174 7.20 -7.19 2.33
CA GLY A 174 6.73 -6.19 3.30
C GLY A 174 6.17 -4.94 2.64
N GLY A 175 6.91 -4.38 1.68
CA GLY A 175 6.48 -3.19 0.93
C GLY A 175 5.24 -3.42 0.07
N GLU A 176 5.10 -4.60 -0.57
CA GLU A 176 3.88 -4.93 -1.33
C GLU A 176 2.66 -5.05 -0.42
N ARG A 177 2.82 -5.66 0.77
CA ARG A 177 1.75 -5.72 1.78
C ARG A 177 1.33 -4.33 2.25
N GLN A 178 2.28 -3.44 2.44
CA GLN A 178 1.99 -2.06 2.84
C GLN A 178 1.22 -1.33 1.74
N ARG A 179 1.65 -1.43 0.48
CA ARG A 179 0.96 -0.77 -0.64
C ARG A 179 -0.44 -1.33 -0.89
N ILE A 180 -0.64 -2.64 -0.74
CA ILE A 180 -1.99 -3.20 -0.90
C ILE A 180 -2.94 -2.77 0.25
N LYS A 181 -2.42 -2.56 1.48
CA LYS A 181 -3.18 -1.91 2.56
C LYS A 181 -3.58 -0.49 2.16
N LEU A 182 -2.64 0.28 1.62
CA LEU A 182 -2.89 1.64 1.15
C LEU A 182 -3.96 1.66 0.06
N ALA A 183 -3.92 0.72 -0.91
CA ALA A 183 -4.91 0.60 -1.99
C ALA A 183 -6.35 0.55 -1.47
N THR A 184 -6.58 -0.09 -0.32
CA THR A 184 -7.93 -0.19 0.27
C THR A 184 -8.41 1.11 0.94
N GLN A 185 -7.51 2.04 1.20
CA GLN A 185 -7.79 3.29 1.91
C GLN A 185 -7.87 4.52 1.00
N LEU A 186 -7.50 4.41 -0.28
CA LEU A 186 -7.40 5.53 -1.23
C LEU A 186 -8.70 6.33 -1.45
N HIS A 187 -9.83 5.80 -1.03
CA HIS A 187 -11.14 6.46 -1.19
C HIS A 187 -11.48 7.42 -0.04
N ARG A 188 -10.70 7.44 1.03
CA ARG A 188 -10.93 8.33 2.17
C ARG A 188 -10.46 9.74 1.83
N THR A 189 -11.18 10.73 2.34
CA THR A 189 -10.87 12.16 2.20
C THR A 189 -10.85 12.82 3.58
N SER A 190 -10.09 13.91 3.70
CA SER A 190 -9.91 14.65 4.96
C SER A 190 -9.40 13.78 6.12
N SER A 191 -8.61 12.78 5.81
CA SER A 191 -8.02 11.83 6.75
C SER A 191 -6.55 12.14 6.99
N VAL A 192 -6.03 11.65 8.10
CA VAL A 192 -4.59 11.63 8.37
C VAL A 192 -4.05 10.26 8.02
N TYR A 193 -3.08 10.21 7.12
CA TYR A 193 -2.37 8.99 6.75
C TYR A 193 -1.00 8.97 7.42
N VAL A 194 -0.66 7.86 8.03
CA VAL A 194 0.66 7.60 8.62
C VAL A 194 1.27 6.41 7.89
N LEU A 195 2.40 6.63 7.22
CA LEU A 195 3.13 5.59 6.50
C LEU A 195 4.51 5.40 7.14
N ASP A 196 4.87 4.14 7.41
CA ASP A 196 6.17 3.79 7.98
C ASP A 196 7.03 3.10 6.91
N GLU A 197 8.08 3.82 6.45
CA GLU A 197 9.03 3.42 5.40
C GLU A 197 8.38 2.84 4.12
N PRO A 198 7.44 3.56 3.47
CA PRO A 198 6.71 3.01 2.33
C PRO A 198 7.55 2.76 1.08
N THR A 199 8.78 3.29 1.01
CA THR A 199 9.72 3.00 -0.09
C THR A 199 10.52 1.73 0.10
N THR A 200 10.44 1.07 1.27
CA THR A 200 11.21 -0.15 1.54
C THR A 200 10.89 -1.26 0.53
N GLY A 201 11.95 -1.79 -0.11
CA GLY A 201 11.82 -2.85 -1.11
C GLY A 201 11.29 -2.38 -2.47
N LEU A 202 11.20 -1.07 -2.70
CA LEU A 202 10.88 -0.51 -4.03
C LEU A 202 12.13 -0.39 -4.91
N HIS A 203 11.95 -0.65 -6.20
CA HIS A 203 12.90 -0.21 -7.21
C HIS A 203 12.81 1.32 -7.39
N LEU A 204 13.88 1.96 -7.81
CA LEU A 204 13.91 3.42 -8.01
C LEU A 204 12.77 3.93 -8.92
N ALA A 205 12.42 3.19 -9.97
CA ALA A 205 11.32 3.53 -10.86
C ALA A 205 9.95 3.54 -10.15
N ASP A 206 9.76 2.68 -9.16
CA ASP A 206 8.49 2.56 -8.43
C ASP A 206 8.37 3.61 -7.33
N THR A 207 9.48 4.15 -6.87
CA THR A 207 9.51 5.25 -5.88
C THR A 207 8.78 6.48 -6.42
N GLY A 208 8.99 6.84 -7.70
CA GLY A 208 8.29 7.95 -8.35
C GLY A 208 6.77 7.78 -8.31
N THR A 209 6.27 6.59 -8.67
CA THR A 209 4.83 6.28 -8.61
C THR A 209 4.26 6.42 -7.20
N LEU A 210 5.02 6.01 -6.18
CA LEU A 210 4.61 6.17 -4.79
C LEU A 210 4.55 7.65 -4.39
N VAL A 211 5.57 8.43 -4.74
CA VAL A 211 5.60 9.88 -4.46
C VAL A 211 4.42 10.58 -5.11
N GLU A 212 4.13 10.32 -6.39
CA GLU A 212 2.94 10.84 -7.08
C GLU A 212 1.63 10.44 -6.38
N LEU A 213 1.57 9.24 -5.80
CA LEU A 213 0.41 8.81 -5.02
C LEU A 213 0.26 9.62 -3.73
N LEU A 214 1.37 9.85 -3.00
CA LEU A 214 1.37 10.67 -1.78
C LEU A 214 0.91 12.10 -2.10
N ASP A 215 1.37 12.66 -3.21
CA ASP A 215 0.93 13.98 -3.70
C ASP A 215 -0.58 14.01 -3.97
N ARG A 216 -1.12 13.01 -4.68
CA ARG A 216 -2.57 12.90 -4.93
C ARG A 216 -3.39 12.78 -3.64
N LEU A 217 -2.87 12.10 -2.62
CA LEU A 217 -3.54 12.04 -1.32
C LEU A 217 -3.62 13.42 -0.67
N VAL A 218 -2.54 14.20 -0.71
CA VAL A 218 -2.50 15.59 -0.21
C VAL A 218 -3.45 16.47 -1.01
N ASP A 219 -3.43 16.38 -2.34
CA ASP A 219 -4.30 17.17 -3.23
C ASP A 219 -5.80 16.84 -3.00
N ALA A 220 -6.11 15.63 -2.56
CA ALA A 220 -7.45 15.23 -2.14
C ALA A 220 -7.87 15.78 -0.75
N GLY A 221 -7.02 16.60 -0.11
CA GLY A 221 -7.28 17.26 1.18
C GLY A 221 -6.90 16.41 2.40
N ASN A 222 -6.03 15.41 2.23
CA ASN A 222 -5.53 14.62 3.34
C ASN A 222 -4.23 15.20 3.91
N THR A 223 -3.94 14.85 5.16
CA THR A 223 -2.62 15.05 5.78
C THR A 223 -1.85 13.74 5.64
N VAL A 224 -0.62 13.79 5.13
CA VAL A 224 0.21 12.60 4.95
C VAL A 224 1.48 12.74 5.78
N ILE A 225 1.71 11.82 6.71
CA ILE A 225 2.91 11.74 7.53
C ILE A 225 3.66 10.47 7.12
N CYS A 226 4.88 10.63 6.64
CA CYS A 226 5.70 9.56 6.12
C CYS A 226 7.00 9.46 6.93
N VAL A 227 7.21 8.36 7.65
CA VAL A 227 8.52 8.06 8.22
C VAL A 227 9.40 7.54 7.09
N GLU A 228 10.45 8.27 6.73
CA GLU A 228 11.27 7.95 5.57
C GLU A 228 12.72 8.38 5.72
N HIS A 229 13.58 7.65 5.03
CA HIS A 229 14.98 7.99 4.84
C HIS A 229 15.35 8.11 3.35
N ASN A 230 14.42 7.80 2.45
CA ASN A 230 14.59 7.96 1.02
C ASN A 230 14.55 9.46 0.65
N LEU A 231 15.64 9.94 0.06
CA LEU A 231 15.81 11.36 -0.24
C LEU A 231 14.80 11.87 -1.27
N GLU A 232 14.31 11.03 -2.18
CA GLU A 232 13.28 11.44 -3.15
C GLU A 232 11.96 11.83 -2.46
N VAL A 233 11.57 11.09 -1.42
CA VAL A 233 10.39 11.44 -0.62
C VAL A 233 10.65 12.70 0.20
N VAL A 234 11.84 12.82 0.80
CA VAL A 234 12.22 13.98 1.62
C VAL A 234 12.26 15.26 0.78
N LYS A 235 12.80 15.21 -0.43
CA LYS A 235 12.82 16.34 -1.39
C LYS A 235 11.40 16.80 -1.76
N ARG A 236 10.49 15.85 -1.92
CA ARG A 236 9.13 16.11 -2.37
C ARG A 236 8.20 16.55 -1.25
N ALA A 237 8.59 16.32 0.01
CA ALA A 237 7.78 16.72 1.17
C ALA A 237 7.56 18.23 1.22
N ASP A 238 6.41 18.64 1.73
CA ASP A 238 6.12 20.05 2.03
C ASP A 238 6.78 20.47 3.35
N TRP A 239 6.93 19.51 4.27
CA TRP A 239 7.49 19.70 5.60
C TRP A 239 8.38 18.54 6.01
N VAL A 240 9.47 18.82 6.69
CA VAL A 240 10.42 17.80 7.19
C VAL A 240 10.59 17.97 8.70
N ILE A 241 10.53 16.85 9.41
CA ILE A 241 10.87 16.73 10.82
C ILE A 241 12.07 15.80 10.91
N ASP A 242 13.23 16.34 11.29
CA ASP A 242 14.47 15.57 11.42
C ASP A 242 14.79 15.30 12.88
N LEU A 243 14.88 14.01 13.23
CA LEU A 243 15.15 13.54 14.59
C LEU A 243 16.59 13.04 14.72
N GLY A 244 17.23 13.35 15.85
CA GLY A 244 18.59 12.95 16.12
C GLY A 244 19.06 13.36 17.52
N PRO A 245 20.35 13.77 17.65
CA PRO A 245 21.42 13.68 16.64
C PRO A 245 21.87 12.25 16.36
N ASP A 246 21.66 11.33 17.33
CA ASP A 246 22.10 9.94 17.30
C ASP A 246 20.92 8.99 17.51
N GLY A 247 21.21 7.67 17.56
CA GLY A 247 20.25 6.63 17.92
C GLY A 247 20.29 6.26 19.40
N GLY A 248 19.27 5.52 19.87
CA GLY A 248 19.20 5.01 21.24
C GLY A 248 19.09 6.11 22.31
N LYS A 249 19.96 6.09 23.31
CA LYS A 249 19.92 7.06 24.43
C LYS A 249 20.27 8.51 24.01
N GLY A 250 20.96 8.69 22.89
CA GLY A 250 21.29 10.00 22.33
C GLY A 250 20.29 10.48 21.26
N GLY A 251 19.19 9.74 21.04
CA GLY A 251 18.14 10.07 20.11
C GLY A 251 16.94 10.75 20.75
N GLY A 252 15.92 11.00 19.96
CA GLY A 252 14.65 11.57 20.41
C GLY A 252 14.62 13.09 20.46
N GLU A 253 15.69 13.77 20.06
CA GLU A 253 15.70 15.22 19.98
C GLU A 253 15.21 15.71 18.61
N LEU A 254 14.50 16.83 18.61
CA LEU A 254 14.14 17.52 17.38
C LEU A 254 15.34 18.32 16.88
N VAL A 255 16.00 17.84 15.81
CA VAL A 255 17.12 18.53 15.18
C VAL A 255 16.66 19.65 14.27
N PHE A 256 15.59 19.41 13.52
CA PHE A 256 15.04 20.37 12.57
C PHE A 256 13.54 20.13 12.33
N ALA A 257 12.80 21.21 12.09
CA ALA A 257 11.45 21.20 11.56
C ALA A 257 11.27 22.40 10.65
N GLY A 258 10.91 22.17 9.38
CA GLY A 258 10.78 23.19 8.34
C GLY A 258 10.63 22.59 6.95
N THR A 259 10.78 23.40 5.93
CA THR A 259 10.74 22.97 4.53
C THR A 259 12.02 22.24 4.13
N PRO A 260 11.99 21.40 3.06
CA PRO A 260 13.21 20.79 2.51
C PRO A 260 14.29 21.81 2.12
N ALA A 261 13.90 22.99 1.63
CA ALA A 261 14.82 24.06 1.27
C ALA A 261 15.58 24.61 2.50
N GLU A 262 14.89 24.81 3.61
CA GLU A 262 15.50 25.23 4.88
C GLU A 262 16.40 24.11 5.46
N LEU A 263 16.01 22.84 5.30
CA LEU A 263 16.82 21.70 5.72
C LEU A 263 18.17 21.65 4.98
N LEU A 264 18.20 22.02 3.70
CA LEU A 264 19.46 22.11 2.94
C LEU A 264 20.44 23.11 3.55
N ALA A 265 19.95 24.20 4.14
CA ALA A 265 20.77 25.21 4.79
C ALA A 265 21.16 24.84 6.22
N HIS A 266 20.52 23.82 6.83
CA HIS A 266 20.70 23.48 8.24
C HIS A 266 22.10 22.85 8.50
N PRO A 267 22.93 23.39 9.41
CA PRO A 267 24.34 23.02 9.52
C PRO A 267 24.57 21.64 10.13
N THR A 268 23.74 21.22 11.08
CA THR A 268 23.95 20.01 11.89
C THR A 268 23.08 18.84 11.47
N SER A 269 22.06 19.04 10.62
CA SER A 269 21.23 17.94 10.14
C SER A 269 22.03 16.94 9.29
N VAL A 270 21.97 15.67 9.70
CA VAL A 270 22.55 14.56 8.92
C VAL A 270 21.81 14.41 7.60
N THR A 271 20.50 14.43 7.62
CA THR A 271 19.64 14.35 6.43
C THR A 271 19.93 15.49 5.47
N GLY A 272 20.01 16.74 5.96
CA GLY A 272 20.36 17.90 5.16
C GLY A 272 21.74 17.80 4.51
N ARG A 273 22.71 17.19 5.20
CA ARG A 273 24.05 16.92 4.64
C ARG A 273 24.00 15.93 3.47
N TYR A 274 23.18 14.87 3.56
CA TYR A 274 23.02 13.91 2.47
C TYR A 274 22.26 14.52 1.30
N LEU A 275 21.20 15.30 1.55
CA LEU A 275 20.47 16.03 0.52
C LEU A 275 21.38 16.94 -0.30
N ARG A 276 22.29 17.68 0.32
CA ARG A 276 23.27 18.55 -0.38
C ARG A 276 24.24 17.80 -1.30
N ARG A 277 24.46 16.53 -1.06
CA ARG A 277 25.39 15.67 -1.83
C ARG A 277 24.70 14.94 -2.97
N ASP A 278 23.38 14.94 -2.99
CA ASP A 278 22.61 14.25 -4.01
C ASP A 278 22.62 15.06 -5.32
N PRO A 279 23.17 14.51 -6.44
CA PRO A 279 23.31 15.24 -7.69
C PRO A 279 21.99 15.65 -8.36
N GLY A 280 20.84 15.11 -7.89
CA GLY A 280 19.51 15.51 -8.36
C GLY A 280 18.90 16.69 -7.61
N VAL A 281 19.60 17.34 -6.70
CA VAL A 281 19.15 18.55 -6.03
C VAL A 281 19.51 19.77 -6.90
N GLU A 282 18.75 20.00 -7.96
CA GLU A 282 18.49 21.35 -8.41
C GLU A 282 17.66 22.05 -7.33
N SER A 283 17.99 23.31 -7.02
CA SER A 283 17.26 24.11 -6.03
C SER A 283 15.74 23.92 -6.21
N PRO A 284 14.98 23.61 -5.13
CA PRO A 284 13.56 23.34 -5.24
C PRO A 284 12.89 24.45 -6.04
N ASN A 285 12.19 24.06 -7.12
CA ASN A 285 11.41 25.01 -7.91
C ASN A 285 10.32 25.58 -7.01
N PRO A 286 10.35 26.86 -6.64
CA PRO A 286 9.36 27.47 -5.76
C PRO A 286 7.94 27.48 -6.32
N GLU A 287 7.76 27.13 -7.61
CA GLU A 287 6.46 27.16 -8.29
C GLU A 287 5.69 25.82 -8.22
N SER A 288 6.25 24.76 -7.65
CA SER A 288 5.64 23.43 -7.72
C SER A 288 4.42 23.20 -6.81
N ARG A 289 4.22 24.01 -5.77
CA ARG A 289 2.99 24.06 -4.91
C ARG A 289 2.82 25.44 -4.34
N GLU A 290 1.56 25.89 -4.20
CA GLU A 290 1.25 27.13 -3.47
C GLU A 290 1.82 27.08 -2.04
N PRO A 291 2.42 28.19 -1.55
CA PRO A 291 2.91 28.28 -0.18
C PRO A 291 1.83 27.90 0.83
N LEU A 292 2.22 27.24 1.93
CA LEU A 292 1.32 26.81 3.00
C LEU A 292 0.38 27.92 3.50
N GLU A 293 0.85 29.18 3.48
CA GLU A 293 0.09 30.37 3.90
C GLU A 293 -1.06 30.74 2.96
N GLN A 294 -1.09 30.25 1.72
CA GLN A 294 -2.11 30.58 0.71
C GLN A 294 -3.16 29.48 0.51
N ARG A 295 -2.99 28.32 1.16
CA ARG A 295 -4.00 27.27 1.09
C ARG A 295 -5.18 27.63 1.98
N PRO A 296 -6.43 27.62 1.47
CA PRO A 296 -7.60 27.95 2.28
C PRO A 296 -7.70 26.97 3.45
N GLU A 297 -7.76 27.50 4.66
CA GLU A 297 -8.01 26.78 5.90
C GLU A 297 -9.38 26.10 5.78
N LYS A 298 -9.42 24.84 5.35
CA LYS A 298 -10.64 24.04 5.38
C LYS A 298 -10.84 23.62 6.83
N ALA A 299 -11.71 24.37 7.52
CA ALA A 299 -12.14 24.06 8.88
C ALA A 299 -12.53 22.57 8.98
N PRO A 300 -12.10 21.86 10.06
CA PRO A 300 -12.56 20.51 10.32
C PRO A 300 -14.08 20.55 10.50
N LYS A 301 -14.81 19.84 9.66
CA LYS A 301 -16.23 19.55 9.91
C LYS A 301 -16.26 18.59 11.10
N HIS A 302 -16.47 19.13 12.28
CA HIS A 302 -16.91 18.34 13.42
C HIS A 302 -18.28 17.71 13.12
N PRO A 303 -18.52 16.45 13.58
CA PRO A 303 -19.77 15.73 13.39
C PRO A 303 -20.95 16.40 14.04
#